data_69bb9575dec534bfa7ec523033c2074d
#
_entry.id   69bb9575dec534bfa7ec523033c2074d
#
_cell.length_a   1.000
_cell.length_b   1.000
_cell.length_c   1.000
_cell.angle_alpha   90.00
_cell.angle_beta   90.00
_cell.angle_gamma   90.00
#
_symmetry.space_group_name_H-M   'P 1'
#
loop_
_entity.id
_entity.type
_entity.pdbx_description
1 polymer ?
#
loop_
_entity_poly.entity_id
_entity_poly.type
_entity_poly.pdbx_seq_one_letter_code
_entity_poly.pdbx_strand_id
1 'polypeptide(L)'
;MLCGTYDKDGNPLPSNSRHGALELFDKKMEEEPWFGIEQEYFVVGNEYQISGNEKQGRYYCSVGKHNTYYRKIAEQHLDVCLRAGLRISGINAEVAPCQWEYQIGPCLAIDSGDQLWISRYLLERIGEMNDVTILYHPKPWKDINGSGCHTNYSTKSMREEGGLEKIYEAIEKLSNKHMEHMEVYGEKNDERMSGEHETSKYDEFSFDKEHSVDRGASVRVGYETIKNGKGYFEDRRPASTMDPYLVTSKMFETTVLN
;
A
#
# COMPACT_ATOMS: atom_id res chain seq x y z
N MET A 1 6.05 -2.01 -21.49
CA MET A 1 5.98 -3.48 -21.30
C MET A 1 6.68 -3.80 -19.99
N LEU A 2 6.02 -4.50 -19.10
CA LEU A 2 6.63 -5.00 -17.88
C LEU A 2 7.34 -6.33 -18.20
N CYS A 3 8.59 -6.48 -17.76
CA CYS A 3 9.42 -7.65 -18.08
C CYS A 3 9.97 -8.30 -16.81
N GLY A 4 9.94 -9.62 -16.75
CA GLY A 4 10.69 -10.38 -15.74
C GLY A 4 12.17 -10.49 -16.11
N THR A 5 13.03 -10.61 -15.12
CA THR A 5 14.48 -10.72 -15.27
C THR A 5 14.95 -12.17 -15.05
N TYR A 6 15.72 -12.69 -15.99
CA TYR A 6 16.22 -14.07 -15.99
C TYR A 6 17.70 -14.11 -16.34
N ASP A 7 18.40 -15.14 -15.91
CA ASP A 7 19.76 -15.42 -16.35
C ASP A 7 19.80 -16.00 -17.79
N LYS A 8 21.00 -16.23 -18.30
CA LYS A 8 21.21 -16.79 -19.64
C LYS A 8 20.68 -18.23 -19.82
N ASP A 9 20.44 -18.94 -18.74
CA ASP A 9 19.96 -20.33 -18.72
C ASP A 9 18.44 -20.40 -18.47
N GLY A 10 17.77 -19.23 -18.34
CA GLY A 10 16.32 -19.11 -18.16
C GLY A 10 15.85 -19.22 -16.72
N ASN A 11 16.75 -19.16 -15.73
CA ASN A 11 16.37 -19.12 -14.32
C ASN A 11 16.03 -17.70 -13.89
N PRO A 12 15.00 -17.47 -13.05
CA PRO A 12 14.68 -16.15 -12.55
C PRO A 12 15.84 -15.61 -11.70
N LEU A 13 16.18 -14.33 -11.89
CA LEU A 13 17.17 -13.68 -11.02
C LEU A 13 16.59 -13.51 -9.60
N PRO A 14 17.45 -13.44 -8.55
CA PRO A 14 17.00 -13.18 -7.17
C PRO A 14 16.17 -11.90 -7.01
N SER A 15 16.38 -10.93 -7.88
CA SER A 15 15.62 -9.68 -7.94
C SER A 15 14.26 -9.79 -8.65
N ASN A 16 13.92 -10.95 -9.22
CA ASN A 16 12.65 -11.19 -9.89
C ASN A 16 11.61 -11.71 -8.91
N SER A 17 11.18 -10.83 -7.98
CA SER A 17 10.14 -11.13 -6.98
C SER A 17 8.80 -11.53 -7.60
N ARG A 18 8.51 -11.03 -8.82
CA ARG A 18 7.30 -11.39 -9.56
C ARG A 18 7.19 -12.90 -9.83
N HIS A 19 8.29 -13.55 -10.17
CA HIS A 19 8.31 -15.00 -10.44
C HIS A 19 7.92 -15.80 -9.18
N GLY A 20 8.57 -15.52 -8.04
CA GLY A 20 8.25 -16.20 -6.78
C GLY A 20 6.80 -15.94 -6.31
N ALA A 21 6.29 -14.72 -6.53
CA ALA A 21 4.90 -14.41 -6.22
C ALA A 21 3.91 -15.23 -7.06
N LEU A 22 4.18 -15.40 -8.37
CA LEU A 22 3.36 -16.27 -9.24
C LEU A 22 3.32 -17.70 -8.73
N GLU A 23 4.46 -18.28 -8.38
CA GLU A 23 4.53 -19.66 -7.85
C GLU A 23 3.74 -19.83 -6.55
N LEU A 24 3.68 -18.80 -5.70
CA LEU A 24 2.88 -18.83 -4.47
C LEU A 24 1.38 -18.75 -4.76
N PHE A 25 0.96 -17.82 -5.61
CA PHE A 25 -0.46 -17.67 -5.97
C PHE A 25 -1.02 -18.90 -6.68
N ASP A 26 -0.24 -19.52 -7.58
CA ASP A 26 -0.67 -20.69 -8.36
C ASP A 26 -1.02 -21.92 -7.47
N LYS A 27 -0.48 -21.98 -6.23
CA LYS A 27 -0.76 -23.09 -5.30
C LYS A 27 -2.21 -23.20 -4.86
N LYS A 28 -2.92 -22.07 -4.77
CA LYS A 28 -4.34 -22.01 -4.36
C LYS A 28 -5.06 -20.81 -5.01
N MET A 29 -4.96 -20.67 -6.33
CA MET A 29 -5.60 -19.56 -7.07
C MET A 29 -7.12 -19.59 -6.98
N GLU A 30 -7.72 -20.74 -6.66
CA GLU A 30 -9.16 -20.88 -6.41
C GLU A 30 -9.68 -20.06 -5.23
N GLU A 31 -8.80 -19.63 -4.32
CA GLU A 31 -9.12 -18.67 -3.25
C GLU A 31 -9.26 -17.23 -3.74
N GLU A 32 -8.95 -16.98 -5.01
CA GLU A 32 -9.13 -15.67 -5.66
C GLU A 32 -8.66 -14.50 -4.78
N PRO A 33 -7.35 -14.41 -4.42
CA PRO A 33 -6.87 -13.32 -3.57
C PRO A 33 -6.99 -11.98 -4.30
N TRP A 34 -7.76 -11.06 -3.71
CA TRP A 34 -7.92 -9.69 -4.21
C TRP A 34 -7.14 -8.72 -3.33
N PHE A 35 -6.47 -7.79 -4.00
CA PHE A 35 -5.71 -6.73 -3.35
C PHE A 35 -6.16 -5.36 -3.85
N GLY A 36 -6.29 -4.42 -2.91
CA GLY A 36 -6.40 -2.99 -3.15
C GLY A 36 -5.22 -2.30 -2.47
N ILE A 37 -4.41 -1.55 -3.21
CA ILE A 37 -3.17 -0.99 -2.70
C ILE A 37 -3.26 0.54 -2.70
N GLU A 38 -2.98 1.15 -1.55
CA GLU A 38 -3.02 2.60 -1.29
C GLU A 38 -1.59 3.13 -1.27
N GLN A 39 -1.11 3.65 -2.39
CA GLN A 39 0.25 4.17 -2.51
C GLN A 39 0.32 5.62 -2.12
N GLU A 40 0.98 5.91 -1.01
CA GLU A 40 1.33 7.26 -0.61
C GLU A 40 2.70 7.69 -1.18
N TYR A 41 2.85 8.99 -1.43
CA TYR A 41 4.08 9.61 -1.92
C TYR A 41 4.09 11.12 -1.65
N PHE A 42 5.28 11.71 -1.59
CA PHE A 42 5.45 13.15 -1.58
C PHE A 42 5.87 13.67 -2.95
N VAL A 43 5.46 14.89 -3.27
CA VAL A 43 5.97 15.63 -4.43
C VAL A 43 6.87 16.76 -3.94
N VAL A 44 8.10 16.81 -4.42
CA VAL A 44 9.11 17.81 -4.03
C VAL A 44 9.49 18.64 -5.26
N GLY A 45 9.32 19.96 -5.17
CA GLY A 45 9.60 20.89 -6.27
C GLY A 45 9.46 22.33 -5.83
N ASN A 46 9.29 23.23 -6.80
CA ASN A 46 9.30 24.69 -6.56
C ASN A 46 7.96 25.27 -6.09
N GLU A 47 6.84 24.57 -6.27
CA GLU A 47 5.50 25.06 -5.85
C GLU A 47 5.40 25.16 -4.32
N TYR A 48 6.01 24.20 -3.63
CA TYR A 48 6.07 24.15 -2.18
C TYR A 48 7.29 23.31 -1.74
N GLN A 49 8.02 23.79 -0.75
CA GLN A 49 9.17 23.08 -0.18
C GLN A 49 8.93 22.87 1.31
N ILE A 50 9.00 21.63 1.76
CA ILE A 50 8.95 21.31 3.19
C ILE A 50 10.30 21.72 3.80
N SER A 51 10.25 22.65 4.78
CA SER A 51 11.45 23.21 5.43
C SER A 51 12.09 22.30 6.47
N GLY A 52 11.42 21.20 6.82
CA GLY A 52 11.82 20.28 7.90
C GLY A 52 11.38 20.71 9.30
N ASN A 53 10.85 21.94 9.45
CA ASN A 53 10.26 22.46 10.70
C ASN A 53 8.73 22.58 10.62
N GLU A 54 8.13 22.00 9.59
CA GLU A 54 6.71 22.12 9.39
C GLU A 54 5.93 21.15 10.25
N LYS A 55 4.79 21.61 10.69
CA LYS A 55 3.81 20.82 11.38
C LYS A 55 2.92 20.12 10.36
N GLN A 56 2.26 19.05 10.81
CA GLN A 56 1.19 18.37 10.10
C GLN A 56 0.21 19.38 9.49
N GLY A 57 -0.29 19.10 8.28
CA GLY A 57 -1.33 19.89 7.63
C GLY A 57 -2.62 19.92 8.43
N ARG A 58 -3.49 20.89 8.13
CA ARG A 58 -4.74 21.09 8.88
C ARG A 58 -5.85 20.10 8.49
N TYR A 59 -5.85 19.65 7.25
CA TYR A 59 -6.99 18.94 6.66
C TYR A 59 -6.53 17.72 5.85
N TYR A 60 -7.17 16.60 6.12
CA TYR A 60 -7.13 15.42 5.26
C TYR A 60 -8.03 15.63 4.04
N CYS A 61 -7.62 15.14 2.86
CA CYS A 61 -8.31 15.34 1.58
C CYS A 61 -8.57 16.83 1.25
N SER A 62 -7.64 17.70 1.59
CA SER A 62 -7.82 19.14 1.52
C SER A 62 -8.00 19.68 0.10
N VAL A 63 -8.71 20.81 0.01
CA VAL A 63 -8.94 21.58 -1.22
C VAL A 63 -8.49 23.02 -1.00
N GLY A 64 -8.02 23.66 -2.05
CA GLY A 64 -7.62 25.07 -2.04
C GLY A 64 -6.09 25.24 -2.10
N LYS A 65 -5.66 26.30 -2.79
CA LYS A 65 -4.27 26.58 -3.15
C LYS A 65 -3.29 26.61 -1.97
N HIS A 66 -3.75 27.00 -0.77
CA HIS A 66 -2.91 27.13 0.42
C HIS A 66 -3.01 25.94 1.38
N ASN A 67 -3.83 24.95 1.04
CA ASN A 67 -4.04 23.76 1.87
C ASN A 67 -3.40 22.51 1.29
N THR A 68 -3.23 22.47 -0.04
CA THR A 68 -2.64 21.32 -0.73
C THR A 68 -1.87 21.78 -1.97
N TYR A 69 -0.78 21.11 -2.27
CA TYR A 69 0.14 21.46 -3.35
C TYR A 69 0.23 20.31 -4.35
N TYR A 70 0.69 20.59 -5.56
CA TYR A 70 0.93 19.60 -6.62
C TYR A 70 -0.29 18.78 -7.08
N ARG A 71 -1.51 19.28 -6.86
CA ARG A 71 -2.75 18.61 -7.34
C ARG A 71 -2.70 18.29 -8.84
N LYS A 72 -2.12 19.18 -9.64
CA LYS A 72 -1.97 18.97 -11.08
C LYS A 72 -1.17 17.70 -11.39
N ILE A 73 -0.15 17.36 -10.60
CA ILE A 73 0.66 16.15 -10.75
C ILE A 73 -0.21 14.92 -10.48
N ALA A 74 -0.93 14.91 -9.36
CA ALA A 74 -1.80 13.79 -8.98
C ALA A 74 -2.93 13.56 -10.01
N GLU A 75 -3.57 14.62 -10.49
CA GLU A 75 -4.64 14.53 -11.51
C GLU A 75 -4.09 14.10 -12.88
N GLN A 76 -2.91 14.57 -13.29
CA GLN A 76 -2.25 14.14 -14.50
C GLN A 76 -1.86 12.65 -14.42
N HIS A 77 -1.38 12.19 -13.27
CA HIS A 77 -1.08 10.79 -13.02
C HIS A 77 -2.34 9.92 -13.12
N LEU A 78 -3.43 10.32 -12.48
CA LEU A 78 -4.73 9.64 -12.60
C LEU A 78 -5.15 9.48 -14.06
N ASP A 79 -5.16 10.58 -14.84
CA ASP A 79 -5.58 10.57 -16.25
C ASP A 79 -4.72 9.60 -17.09
N VAL A 80 -3.40 9.64 -16.92
CA VAL A 80 -2.46 8.76 -17.65
C VAL A 80 -2.65 7.30 -17.24
N CYS A 81 -2.83 7.00 -15.97
CA CYS A 81 -3.08 5.64 -15.50
C CYS A 81 -4.39 5.07 -16.05
N LEU A 82 -5.48 5.85 -16.02
CA LEU A 82 -6.77 5.43 -16.58
C LEU A 82 -6.69 5.18 -18.10
N ARG A 83 -5.97 6.02 -18.84
CA ARG A 83 -5.72 5.82 -20.29
C ARG A 83 -4.85 4.59 -20.56
N ALA A 84 -3.92 4.27 -19.67
CA ALA A 84 -3.12 3.05 -19.74
C ALA A 84 -3.90 1.78 -19.39
N GLY A 85 -5.14 1.89 -18.95
CA GLY A 85 -6.00 0.78 -18.55
C GLY A 85 -5.76 0.25 -17.13
N LEU A 86 -5.09 1.04 -16.27
CA LEU A 86 -4.89 0.68 -14.87
C LEU A 86 -6.18 0.90 -14.07
N ARG A 87 -6.39 0.03 -13.09
CA ARG A 87 -7.55 0.08 -12.18
C ARG A 87 -7.30 1.04 -11.03
N ILE A 88 -7.32 2.34 -11.30
CA ILE A 88 -7.25 3.35 -10.24
C ILE A 88 -8.65 3.55 -9.67
N SER A 89 -8.84 3.30 -8.38
CA SER A 89 -10.11 3.48 -7.67
C SER A 89 -10.26 4.86 -7.02
N GLY A 90 -9.17 5.58 -6.81
CA GLY A 90 -9.22 6.94 -6.29
C GLY A 90 -7.86 7.61 -6.17
N ILE A 91 -7.90 8.91 -5.89
CA ILE A 91 -6.76 9.73 -5.46
C ILE A 91 -7.21 10.67 -4.34
N ASN A 92 -6.35 10.99 -3.41
CA ASN A 92 -6.58 12.01 -2.39
C ASN A 92 -5.30 12.71 -1.96
N ALA A 93 -5.45 13.94 -1.49
CA ALA A 93 -4.38 14.62 -0.77
C ALA A 93 -4.32 14.08 0.66
N GLU A 94 -3.13 13.80 1.15
CA GLU A 94 -2.87 13.41 2.51
C GLU A 94 -2.85 14.61 3.48
N VAL A 95 -2.70 14.36 4.79
CA VAL A 95 -2.66 15.42 5.80
C VAL A 95 -1.38 16.24 5.71
N ALA A 96 -0.25 15.61 5.41
CA ALA A 96 1.01 16.33 5.23
C ALA A 96 0.98 17.18 3.94
N PRO A 97 1.55 18.39 3.96
CA PRO A 97 1.67 19.20 2.76
C PRO A 97 2.39 18.45 1.64
N CYS A 98 1.94 18.63 0.39
CA CYS A 98 2.46 17.94 -0.80
C CYS A 98 2.50 16.41 -0.75
N GLN A 99 1.84 15.77 0.20
CA GLN A 99 1.64 14.32 0.23
C GLN A 99 0.33 13.96 -0.47
N TRP A 100 0.42 12.94 -1.31
CA TRP A 100 -0.68 12.41 -2.10
C TRP A 100 -0.75 10.90 -1.97
N GLU A 101 -1.92 10.38 -2.21
CA GLU A 101 -2.20 8.95 -2.28
C GLU A 101 -3.01 8.64 -3.54
N TYR A 102 -2.75 7.48 -4.13
CA TYR A 102 -3.64 6.88 -5.11
C TYR A 102 -3.90 5.41 -4.78
N GLN A 103 -5.07 4.91 -5.15
CA GLN A 103 -5.51 3.56 -4.84
C GLN A 103 -5.61 2.73 -6.12
N ILE A 104 -4.92 1.58 -6.11
CA ILE A 104 -5.00 0.55 -7.16
C ILE A 104 -5.93 -0.57 -6.71
N GLY A 105 -6.78 -1.02 -7.60
CA GLY A 105 -7.58 -2.23 -7.42
C GLY A 105 -9.08 -2.01 -7.26
N PRO A 106 -9.78 -3.06 -6.82
CA PRO A 106 -9.24 -4.38 -6.47
C PRO A 106 -8.69 -5.13 -7.69
N CYS A 107 -7.54 -5.79 -7.52
CA CYS A 107 -6.87 -6.60 -8.52
C CYS A 107 -6.69 -8.04 -8.03
N LEU A 108 -6.71 -9.00 -8.94
CA LEU A 108 -6.50 -10.41 -8.63
C LEU A 108 -4.99 -10.72 -8.56
N ALA A 109 -4.55 -11.29 -7.45
CA ALA A 109 -3.22 -11.87 -7.28
C ALA A 109 -2.10 -10.98 -7.86
N ILE A 110 -1.33 -11.51 -8.82
CA ILE A 110 -0.16 -10.88 -9.42
C ILE A 110 -0.46 -9.55 -10.13
N ASP A 111 -1.67 -9.38 -10.64
CA ASP A 111 -2.10 -8.16 -11.36
C ASP A 111 -1.99 -6.91 -10.47
N SER A 112 -2.16 -7.04 -9.15
CA SER A 112 -1.99 -5.93 -8.21
C SER A 112 -0.57 -5.37 -8.22
N GLY A 113 0.43 -6.23 -8.21
CA GLY A 113 1.84 -5.85 -8.29
C GLY A 113 2.22 -5.27 -9.65
N ASP A 114 1.75 -5.90 -10.73
CA ASP A 114 1.98 -5.41 -12.09
C ASP A 114 1.44 -3.98 -12.27
N GLN A 115 0.23 -3.72 -11.81
CA GLN A 115 -0.38 -2.39 -11.93
C GLN A 115 0.30 -1.36 -11.03
N LEU A 116 0.72 -1.70 -9.82
CA LEU A 116 1.44 -0.78 -8.95
C LEU A 116 2.79 -0.37 -9.56
N TRP A 117 3.56 -1.31 -10.08
CA TRP A 117 4.84 -1.00 -10.73
C TRP A 117 4.68 -0.11 -11.97
N ILE A 118 3.67 -0.38 -12.79
CA ILE A 118 3.38 0.47 -13.96
C ILE A 118 2.96 1.87 -13.51
N SER A 119 2.10 1.99 -12.51
CA SER A 119 1.65 3.30 -12.00
C SER A 119 2.79 4.11 -11.40
N ARG A 120 3.70 3.48 -10.63
CA ARG A 120 4.92 4.15 -10.11
C ARG A 120 5.78 4.67 -11.24
N TYR A 121 6.03 3.85 -12.27
CA TYR A 121 6.78 4.29 -13.45
C TYR A 121 6.14 5.51 -14.14
N LEU A 122 4.82 5.49 -14.31
CA LEU A 122 4.09 6.61 -14.92
C LEU A 122 4.19 7.88 -14.06
N LEU A 123 4.11 7.74 -12.72
CA LEU A 123 4.23 8.87 -11.79
C LEU A 123 5.63 9.49 -11.85
N GLU A 124 6.69 8.68 -11.86
CA GLU A 124 8.07 9.15 -12.04
C GLU A 124 8.24 9.91 -13.36
N ARG A 125 7.70 9.37 -14.46
CA ARG A 125 7.76 10.03 -15.77
C ARG A 125 7.02 11.37 -15.79
N ILE A 126 5.91 11.46 -15.08
CA ILE A 126 5.18 12.73 -14.90
C ILE A 126 5.99 13.70 -14.03
N GLY A 127 6.65 13.21 -13.01
CA GLY A 127 7.58 14.00 -12.19
C GLY A 127 8.68 14.65 -13.06
N GLU A 128 9.36 13.85 -13.89
CA GLU A 128 10.37 14.37 -14.82
C GLU A 128 9.83 15.42 -15.80
N MET A 129 8.62 15.21 -16.33
CA MET A 129 7.99 16.14 -17.28
C MET A 129 7.59 17.49 -16.64
N ASN A 130 7.41 17.53 -15.32
CA ASN A 130 6.98 18.70 -14.57
C ASN A 130 8.08 19.28 -13.67
N ASP A 131 9.33 18.82 -13.80
CA ASP A 131 10.47 19.25 -12.98
C ASP A 131 10.22 19.15 -11.47
N VAL A 132 9.66 18.00 -11.06
CA VAL A 132 9.45 17.64 -9.66
C VAL A 132 10.00 16.26 -9.35
N THR A 133 10.35 16.01 -8.11
CA THR A 133 10.77 14.70 -7.61
C THR A 133 9.60 14.01 -6.90
N ILE A 134 9.36 12.76 -7.24
CA ILE A 134 8.46 11.88 -6.49
C ILE A 134 9.27 11.19 -5.40
N LEU A 135 8.82 11.29 -4.16
CA LEU A 135 9.54 10.76 -3.01
C LEU A 135 8.70 9.69 -2.29
N TYR A 136 9.17 8.45 -2.32
CA TYR A 136 8.54 7.31 -1.64
C TYR A 136 9.19 7.00 -0.28
N HIS A 137 10.08 7.84 0.24
CA HIS A 137 10.72 7.59 1.53
C HIS A 137 9.66 7.45 2.64
N PRO A 138 9.70 6.39 3.47
CA PRO A 138 8.66 6.13 4.46
C PRO A 138 8.52 7.23 5.52
N LYS A 139 9.61 7.92 5.87
CA LYS A 139 9.61 9.02 6.85
C LYS A 139 10.62 10.10 6.46
N PRO A 140 10.34 10.93 5.45
CA PRO A 140 11.30 11.92 4.97
C PRO A 140 11.49 13.08 5.95
N TRP A 141 10.51 13.39 6.81
CA TRP A 141 10.57 14.43 7.83
C TRP A 141 9.96 13.96 9.15
N LYS A 142 10.58 14.34 10.26
CA LYS A 142 10.29 13.81 11.58
C LYS A 142 8.88 14.12 12.08
N ASP A 143 8.42 15.35 11.94
CA ASP A 143 7.23 15.88 12.63
C ASP A 143 5.95 15.90 11.77
N ILE A 144 5.96 15.20 10.62
CA ILE A 144 4.79 15.02 9.76
C ILE A 144 4.58 13.54 9.45
N ASN A 145 3.44 13.21 8.83
CA ASN A 145 3.12 11.84 8.41
C ASN A 145 4.27 11.21 7.61
N GLY A 146 4.49 9.93 7.84
CA GLY A 146 5.24 9.10 6.92
C GLY A 146 4.39 8.66 5.73
N SER A 147 4.99 7.92 4.79
CA SER A 147 4.32 7.35 3.63
C SER A 147 4.23 5.83 3.74
N GLY A 148 3.01 5.34 3.71
CA GLY A 148 2.66 3.93 3.66
C GLY A 148 2.32 3.43 2.26
N CYS A 149 2.14 2.14 2.17
CA CYS A 149 1.52 1.48 1.04
C CYS A 149 0.54 0.43 1.57
N HIS A 150 -0.55 0.93 2.17
CA HIS A 150 -1.53 0.10 2.85
C HIS A 150 -2.14 -0.90 1.87
N THR A 151 -2.31 -2.12 2.32
CA THR A 151 -2.74 -3.21 1.46
C THR A 151 -4.06 -3.79 1.96
N ASN A 152 -5.14 -3.47 1.25
CA ASN A 152 -6.45 -4.10 1.44
C ASN A 152 -6.41 -5.50 0.83
N TYR A 153 -6.91 -6.48 1.57
CA TYR A 153 -6.82 -7.87 1.17
C TYR A 153 -8.08 -8.66 1.50
N SER A 154 -8.47 -9.52 0.57
CA SER A 154 -9.50 -10.53 0.80
C SER A 154 -9.26 -11.77 -0.05
N THR A 155 -9.72 -12.91 0.45
CA THR A 155 -9.89 -14.14 -0.35
C THR A 155 -11.35 -14.34 -0.70
N LYS A 156 -11.67 -15.31 -1.55
CA LYS A 156 -13.04 -15.69 -1.87
C LYS A 156 -13.82 -16.06 -0.61
N SER A 157 -13.24 -16.87 0.26
CA SER A 157 -13.85 -17.27 1.53
C SER A 157 -14.15 -16.10 2.47
N MET A 158 -13.33 -15.04 2.45
CA MET A 158 -13.60 -13.82 3.22
C MET A 158 -14.76 -12.98 2.67
N ARG A 159 -15.05 -13.11 1.38
CA ARG A 159 -16.14 -12.37 0.69
C ARG A 159 -17.48 -13.11 0.71
N GLU A 160 -17.50 -14.36 1.15
CA GLU A 160 -18.69 -15.19 1.27
C GLU A 160 -19.32 -15.13 2.67
N GLU A 161 -20.46 -15.78 2.88
CA GLU A 161 -21.12 -15.85 4.20
C GLU A 161 -20.20 -16.49 5.24
N GLY A 162 -20.10 -15.87 6.43
CA GLY A 162 -19.16 -16.28 7.49
C GLY A 162 -17.74 -15.76 7.28
N GLY A 163 -17.50 -14.94 6.26
CA GLY A 163 -16.18 -14.42 5.88
C GLY A 163 -15.49 -13.58 6.95
N LEU A 164 -16.25 -12.95 7.87
CA LEU A 164 -15.66 -12.16 8.96
C LEU A 164 -14.80 -13.03 9.90
N GLU A 165 -15.21 -14.26 10.19
CA GLU A 165 -14.39 -15.17 10.99
C GLU A 165 -13.12 -15.57 10.23
N LYS A 166 -13.19 -15.74 8.90
CA LYS A 166 -12.01 -16.00 8.07
C LYS A 166 -11.04 -14.81 8.07
N ILE A 167 -11.56 -13.59 8.12
CA ILE A 167 -10.75 -12.37 8.27
C ILE A 167 -10.02 -12.40 9.63
N TYR A 168 -10.70 -12.71 10.72
CA TYR A 168 -10.07 -12.77 12.05
C TYR A 168 -9.03 -13.89 12.16
N GLU A 169 -9.29 -15.09 11.61
CA GLU A 169 -8.31 -16.18 11.50
C GLU A 169 -7.04 -15.72 10.75
N ALA A 170 -7.22 -14.99 9.64
CA ALA A 170 -6.11 -14.45 8.86
C ALA A 170 -5.30 -13.41 9.64
N ILE A 171 -5.96 -12.49 10.35
CA ILE A 171 -5.32 -11.48 11.19
C ILE A 171 -4.50 -12.12 12.31
N GLU A 172 -5.01 -13.19 12.94
CA GLU A 172 -4.27 -13.94 13.94
C GLU A 172 -2.99 -14.58 13.38
N LYS A 173 -3.07 -15.17 12.17
CA LYS A 173 -1.89 -15.70 11.48
C LYS A 173 -0.85 -14.60 11.17
N LEU A 174 -1.31 -13.42 10.72
CA LEU A 174 -0.43 -12.26 10.47
C LEU A 174 0.23 -11.77 11.77
N SER A 175 -0.49 -11.77 12.89
CA SER A 175 0.04 -11.42 14.21
C SER A 175 1.17 -12.36 14.62
N ASN A 176 0.95 -13.67 14.48
CA ASN A 176 1.93 -14.69 14.85
C ASN A 176 3.22 -14.64 14.00
N LYS A 177 3.16 -14.04 12.81
CA LYS A 177 4.29 -13.90 11.88
C LYS A 177 4.70 -12.44 11.66
N HIS A 178 4.36 -11.55 12.61
CA HIS A 178 4.55 -10.11 12.44
C HIS A 178 5.94 -9.74 11.91
N MET A 179 7.01 -10.17 12.57
CA MET A 179 8.37 -9.80 12.17
C MET A 179 8.79 -10.37 10.82
N GLU A 180 8.32 -11.58 10.46
CA GLU A 180 8.56 -12.12 9.11
C GLU A 180 7.95 -11.23 8.00
N HIS A 181 6.80 -10.60 8.29
CA HIS A 181 6.19 -9.64 7.38
C HIS A 181 6.97 -8.33 7.33
N MET A 182 7.42 -7.82 8.48
CA MET A 182 8.19 -6.58 8.55
C MET A 182 9.47 -6.62 7.71
N GLU A 183 10.12 -7.79 7.59
CA GLU A 183 11.31 -8.00 6.76
C GLU A 183 11.08 -7.71 5.25
N VAL A 184 9.84 -7.85 4.76
CA VAL A 184 9.48 -7.64 3.35
C VAL A 184 8.57 -6.45 3.11
N TYR A 185 8.19 -5.73 4.17
CA TYR A 185 7.23 -4.62 4.10
C TYR A 185 7.84 -3.26 3.74
N GLY A 186 9.06 -3.25 3.25
CA GLY A 186 9.75 -2.07 2.73
C GLY A 186 10.89 -1.59 3.61
N GLU A 187 11.89 -1.00 2.97
CA GLU A 187 13.08 -0.46 3.66
C GLU A 187 12.72 0.77 4.50
N LYS A 188 13.43 0.97 5.62
CA LYS A 188 13.26 2.11 6.56
C LYS A 188 11.85 2.25 7.14
N ASN A 189 11.10 1.17 7.20
CA ASN A 189 9.75 1.17 7.74
C ASN A 189 9.73 1.39 9.26
N ASP A 190 10.81 1.06 9.95
CA ASP A 190 11.07 1.36 11.36
C ASP A 190 11.09 2.88 11.64
N GLU A 191 11.55 3.69 10.68
CA GLU A 191 11.50 5.15 10.80
C GLU A 191 10.05 5.68 10.75
N ARG A 192 9.14 5.00 10.04
CA ARG A 192 7.73 5.38 9.89
C ARG A 192 6.86 4.87 11.03
N MET A 193 7.03 3.60 11.41
CA MET A 193 6.18 2.92 12.38
C MET A 193 6.65 3.20 13.82
N SER A 194 6.39 4.41 14.28
CA SER A 194 6.81 4.92 15.59
C SER A 194 5.74 4.83 16.68
N GLY A 195 4.49 4.47 16.34
CA GLY A 195 3.32 4.59 17.22
C GLY A 195 2.73 6.01 17.24
N GLU A 196 3.22 6.89 16.38
CA GLU A 196 2.71 8.26 16.17
C GLU A 196 2.18 8.41 14.73
N HIS A 197 1.46 9.49 14.46
CA HIS A 197 0.95 9.82 13.11
C HIS A 197 0.17 8.66 12.44
N GLU A 198 -0.76 8.08 13.19
CA GLU A 198 -1.64 6.99 12.74
C GLU A 198 -0.89 5.72 12.33
N THR A 199 0.22 5.40 12.99
CA THR A 199 0.95 4.14 12.83
C THR A 199 1.04 3.35 14.14
N SER A 200 1.07 2.01 14.05
CA SER A 200 1.53 1.16 15.14
C SER A 200 3.06 1.22 15.27
N LYS A 201 3.62 0.67 16.34
CA LYS A 201 5.09 0.53 16.45
C LYS A 201 5.60 -0.61 15.56
N TYR A 202 6.85 -0.47 15.13
CA TYR A 202 7.48 -1.41 14.19
C TYR A 202 7.58 -2.84 14.72
N ASP A 203 7.85 -3.01 16.00
CA ASP A 203 8.07 -4.29 16.69
C ASP A 203 6.81 -4.83 17.40
N GLU A 204 5.69 -4.11 17.29
CA GLU A 204 4.43 -4.49 17.94
C GLU A 204 3.32 -4.69 16.91
N PHE A 205 2.64 -5.84 16.96
CA PHE A 205 1.40 -6.04 16.20
C PHE A 205 0.21 -5.58 17.04
N SER A 206 -0.62 -4.72 16.47
CA SER A 206 -1.84 -4.23 17.14
C SER A 206 -3.07 -4.48 16.28
N PHE A 207 -4.07 -5.09 16.89
CA PHE A 207 -5.41 -5.26 16.35
C PHE A 207 -6.38 -5.47 17.50
N ASP A 208 -7.47 -4.71 17.50
CA ASP A 208 -8.56 -4.87 18.47
C ASP A 208 -9.89 -5.07 17.72
N LYS A 209 -10.59 -6.17 18.00
CA LYS A 209 -11.89 -6.48 17.39
C LYS A 209 -12.97 -5.45 17.74
N GLU A 210 -12.94 -4.89 18.94
CA GLU A 210 -13.94 -3.91 19.41
C GLU A 210 -13.68 -2.52 18.81
N HIS A 211 -12.40 -2.20 18.55
CA HIS A 211 -11.95 -0.94 17.97
C HIS A 211 -11.27 -1.17 16.61
N SER A 212 -11.78 -2.11 15.82
CA SER A 212 -11.15 -2.59 14.58
C SER A 212 -11.03 -1.53 13.47
N VAL A 213 -11.66 -0.38 13.63
CA VAL A 213 -11.56 0.79 12.71
C VAL A 213 -10.44 1.76 13.10
N ASP A 214 -9.66 1.46 14.15
CA ASP A 214 -8.56 2.32 14.61
C ASP A 214 -7.48 2.48 13.53
N ARG A 215 -7.16 3.71 13.21
CA ARG A 215 -6.10 4.06 12.25
C ARG A 215 -4.69 3.90 12.80
N GLY A 216 -4.52 3.86 14.12
CA GLY A 216 -3.25 3.59 14.80
C GLY A 216 -2.88 2.10 14.87
N ALA A 217 -3.77 1.20 14.46
CA ALA A 217 -3.53 -0.24 14.51
C ALA A 217 -2.71 -0.75 13.32
N SER A 218 -2.09 -1.93 13.49
CA SER A 218 -1.37 -2.63 12.42
C SER A 218 -2.31 -3.10 11.30
N VAL A 219 -3.49 -3.57 11.69
CA VAL A 219 -4.53 -4.05 10.77
C VAL A 219 -5.86 -3.40 11.15
N ARG A 220 -6.66 -3.08 10.15
CA ARG A 220 -8.00 -2.49 10.29
C ARG A 220 -9.05 -3.31 9.55
N VAL A 221 -10.21 -3.49 10.19
CA VAL A 221 -11.41 -4.06 9.55
C VAL A 221 -12.46 -2.97 9.47
N GLY A 222 -12.88 -2.60 8.25
CA GLY A 222 -13.83 -1.52 8.04
C GLY A 222 -15.23 -1.84 8.57
N TYR A 223 -15.97 -0.80 8.95
CA TYR A 223 -17.34 -0.90 9.50
C TYR A 223 -18.28 -1.71 8.59
N GLU A 224 -18.22 -1.52 7.27
CA GLU A 224 -19.09 -2.27 6.34
C GLU A 224 -18.78 -3.77 6.33
N THR A 225 -17.50 -4.16 6.48
CA THR A 225 -17.11 -5.56 6.60
C THR A 225 -17.70 -6.19 7.87
N ILE A 226 -17.62 -5.50 9.00
CA ILE A 226 -18.20 -5.97 10.28
C ILE A 226 -19.71 -6.10 10.17
N LYS A 227 -20.38 -5.06 9.68
CA LYS A 227 -21.84 -5.01 9.52
C LYS A 227 -22.38 -6.10 8.60
N ASN A 228 -21.67 -6.38 7.50
CA ASN A 228 -22.06 -7.36 6.51
C ASN A 228 -21.61 -8.80 6.85
N GLY A 229 -20.76 -8.97 7.88
CA GLY A 229 -20.21 -10.27 8.28
C GLY A 229 -19.23 -10.87 7.26
N LYS A 230 -18.75 -10.08 6.29
CA LYS A 230 -17.84 -10.47 5.20
C LYS A 230 -17.25 -9.27 4.50
N GLY A 231 -16.10 -9.46 3.83
CA GLY A 231 -15.45 -8.37 3.07
C GLY A 231 -13.94 -8.54 3.01
N TYR A 232 -13.22 -7.55 3.51
CA TYR A 232 -11.77 -7.46 3.47
C TYR A 232 -11.22 -6.81 4.74
N PHE A 233 -9.91 -6.88 4.92
CA PHE A 233 -9.17 -6.09 5.92
C PHE A 233 -8.05 -5.28 5.25
N GLU A 234 -7.57 -4.27 5.94
CA GLU A 234 -6.47 -3.42 5.55
C GLU A 234 -5.24 -3.71 6.43
N ASP A 235 -4.12 -4.12 5.81
CA ASP A 235 -2.82 -4.14 6.47
C ASP A 235 -2.13 -2.78 6.27
N ARG A 236 -1.93 -2.04 7.36
CA ARG A 236 -1.38 -0.69 7.37
C ARG A 236 0.13 -0.65 7.58
N ARG A 237 0.74 -1.81 7.77
CA ARG A 237 2.18 -1.93 8.06
C ARG A 237 3.10 -1.72 6.86
N PRO A 238 2.74 -2.07 5.59
CA PRO A 238 3.67 -1.88 4.48
C PRO A 238 4.02 -0.41 4.23
N ALA A 239 5.32 -0.15 3.98
CA ALA A 239 5.84 1.17 3.63
C ALA A 239 5.64 1.50 2.16
N SER A 240 5.67 2.78 1.82
CA SER A 240 5.59 3.28 0.44
C SER A 240 6.65 2.72 -0.51
N THR A 241 7.79 2.27 0.03
CA THR A 241 8.90 1.66 -0.72
C THR A 241 8.75 0.16 -0.96
N MET A 242 7.70 -0.47 -0.42
CA MET A 242 7.54 -1.94 -0.48
C MET A 242 7.53 -2.47 -1.92
N ASP A 243 8.03 -3.71 -2.10
CA ASP A 243 7.82 -4.48 -3.33
C ASP A 243 6.44 -5.16 -3.26
N PRO A 244 5.49 -4.79 -4.15
CA PRO A 244 4.13 -5.32 -4.09
C PRO A 244 4.05 -6.85 -4.31
N TYR A 245 4.98 -7.42 -5.05
CA TYR A 245 5.01 -8.87 -5.23
C TYR A 245 5.36 -9.61 -3.95
N LEU A 246 6.38 -9.10 -3.22
CA LEU A 246 6.78 -9.69 -1.94
C LEU A 246 5.69 -9.52 -0.88
N VAL A 247 5.10 -8.33 -0.77
CA VAL A 247 4.07 -8.05 0.22
C VAL A 247 2.82 -8.90 -0.02
N THR A 248 2.26 -8.85 -1.23
CA THR A 248 0.99 -9.53 -1.54
C THR A 248 1.13 -11.05 -1.49
N SER A 249 2.23 -11.61 -2.01
CA SER A 249 2.47 -13.05 -1.94
C SER A 249 2.76 -13.53 -0.52
N LYS A 250 3.46 -12.73 0.33
CA LYS A 250 3.68 -13.07 1.74
C LYS A 250 2.39 -13.07 2.54
N MET A 251 1.49 -12.11 2.29
CA MET A 251 0.16 -12.10 2.90
C MET A 251 -0.63 -13.35 2.53
N PHE A 252 -0.65 -13.71 1.25
CA PHE A 252 -1.33 -14.90 0.75
C PHE A 252 -0.71 -16.19 1.32
N GLU A 253 0.61 -16.31 1.31
CA GLU A 253 1.33 -17.44 1.91
C GLU A 253 0.92 -17.64 3.37
N THR A 254 0.96 -16.58 4.17
CA THR A 254 0.66 -16.64 5.60
C THR A 254 -0.79 -16.98 5.87
N THR A 255 -1.72 -16.41 5.14
CA THR A 255 -3.15 -16.52 5.46
C THR A 255 -3.82 -17.75 4.86
N VAL A 256 -3.30 -18.26 3.73
CA VAL A 256 -3.94 -19.32 2.93
C VAL A 256 -3.13 -20.61 2.89
N LEU A 257 -1.80 -20.52 2.77
CA LEU A 257 -0.96 -21.70 2.54
C LEU A 257 -0.41 -22.32 3.84
N ASN A 258 -0.36 -21.54 4.94
CA ASN A 258 0.18 -21.96 6.24
C ASN A 258 -0.89 -22.11 7.32
#